data_5dd98740586235ec9abaa7b414074f4c
#
_entry.id   5dd98740586235ec9abaa7b414074f4c
#
_cell.length_a   1.000
_cell.length_b   1.000
_cell.length_c   1.000
_cell.angle_alpha   90.00
_cell.angle_beta   90.00
_cell.angle_gamma   90.00
#
_symmetry.space_group_name_H-M   'P 1'
#
loop_
_entity.id
_entity.type
_entity.pdbx_description
1 polymer ?
#
loop_
_entity_poly.entity_id
_entity_poly.type
_entity_poly.pdbx_seq_one_letter_code
_entity_poly.pdbx_strand_id
1 'polypeptide(L)'
;MKNENSEEKSIRILKIMKRLNQKEIVNRSDLANEFKVDKKTIQRDIATLRNYFFEEGESDIKYSSSKKGYYLEKNDKIAFTNEELLAISKIILESRAFNKEETEKLITKLVNNSSINDREIIKNLINSEKVNYIPLQHGQKLLESIWKLAQCIKNQEWVHLNYTKKDKQYKEYRIKPLSIMFSEYYFYLIGYIENKEEYPAIFRIDRMKKIENTGKKFKILNYSDKFKDGEFRKYIHFMHSGPLTKIKFDYKGYIEYVLDKFPTARILKEEKREEKNGEYTIYTVLIEVYGSFGAEMWLKSQGDYVIKYEILK
;
A
#
# COMPACT_ATOMS: atom_id res chain seq x y z
N MET A 1 -46.67 -21.76 -13.51
CA MET A 1 -45.80 -22.53 -14.43
C MET A 1 -44.69 -21.73 -15.11
N LYS A 2 -44.89 -20.50 -15.69
CA LYS A 2 -43.76 -19.75 -16.30
C LYS A 2 -42.77 -19.18 -15.27
N ASN A 3 -43.20 -18.81 -14.06
CA ASN A 3 -42.31 -18.23 -13.03
C ASN A 3 -41.47 -19.28 -12.32
N GLU A 4 -41.97 -20.46 -11.99
CA GLU A 4 -41.23 -21.57 -11.35
C GLU A 4 -40.03 -22.02 -12.19
N ASN A 5 -40.22 -22.15 -13.51
CA ASN A 5 -39.18 -22.56 -14.46
C ASN A 5 -38.03 -21.51 -14.60
N SER A 6 -38.35 -20.22 -14.37
CA SER A 6 -37.36 -19.13 -14.37
C SER A 6 -36.54 -19.11 -13.10
N GLU A 7 -37.13 -19.36 -11.94
CA GLU A 7 -36.47 -19.39 -10.66
C GLU A 7 -35.51 -20.58 -10.55
N GLU A 8 -35.96 -21.77 -10.96
CA GLU A 8 -35.11 -22.97 -11.02
C GLU A 8 -33.90 -22.77 -11.95
N LYS A 9 -34.07 -22.11 -13.11
CA LYS A 9 -32.97 -21.76 -14.02
C LYS A 9 -31.97 -20.84 -13.37
N SER A 10 -32.41 -19.79 -12.68
CA SER A 10 -31.54 -18.82 -12.02
C SER A 10 -30.73 -19.47 -10.91
N ILE A 11 -31.35 -20.30 -10.08
CA ILE A 11 -30.68 -21.06 -9.01
C ILE A 11 -29.63 -22.01 -9.60
N ARG A 12 -29.93 -22.70 -10.70
CA ARG A 12 -29.01 -23.59 -11.37
C ARG A 12 -27.78 -22.86 -11.89
N ILE A 13 -27.96 -21.74 -12.58
CA ILE A 13 -26.88 -20.89 -13.11
C ILE A 13 -25.98 -20.40 -11.94
N LEU A 14 -26.57 -19.92 -10.85
CA LEU A 14 -25.82 -19.46 -9.67
C LEU A 14 -25.02 -20.60 -9.01
N LYS A 15 -25.56 -21.81 -8.93
CA LYS A 15 -24.83 -22.98 -8.40
C LYS A 15 -23.65 -23.38 -9.31
N ILE A 16 -23.82 -23.37 -10.63
CA ILE A 16 -22.74 -23.63 -11.58
C ILE A 16 -21.67 -22.53 -11.45
N MET A 17 -22.07 -21.27 -11.43
CA MET A 17 -21.17 -20.12 -11.23
C MET A 17 -20.35 -20.23 -9.92
N LYS A 18 -21.01 -20.61 -8.81
CA LYS A 18 -20.34 -20.83 -7.53
C LYS A 18 -19.25 -21.87 -7.62
N ARG A 19 -19.50 -23.03 -8.23
CA ARG A 19 -18.52 -24.10 -8.42
C ARG A 19 -17.33 -23.66 -9.29
N LEU A 20 -17.63 -23.01 -10.40
CA LEU A 20 -16.59 -22.46 -11.28
C LEU A 20 -15.69 -21.45 -10.54
N ASN A 21 -16.29 -20.57 -9.73
CA ASN A 21 -15.53 -19.62 -8.89
C ASN A 21 -14.71 -20.31 -7.79
N GLN A 22 -15.12 -21.51 -7.34
CA GLN A 22 -14.36 -22.36 -6.42
C GLN A 22 -13.26 -23.17 -7.10
N LYS A 23 -12.98 -22.90 -8.39
CA LYS A 23 -12.02 -23.62 -9.25
C LYS A 23 -12.39 -25.10 -9.46
N GLU A 24 -13.64 -25.47 -9.28
CA GLU A 24 -14.13 -26.81 -9.62
C GLU A 24 -14.24 -26.96 -11.14
N ILE A 25 -13.96 -28.19 -11.60
CA ILE A 25 -14.21 -28.59 -12.99
C ILE A 25 -15.60 -29.17 -13.06
N VAL A 26 -16.46 -28.55 -13.84
CA VAL A 26 -17.86 -28.97 -13.96
C VAL A 26 -18.07 -29.77 -15.24
N ASN A 27 -18.59 -30.98 -15.11
CA ASN A 27 -18.92 -31.85 -16.26
C ASN A 27 -20.38 -31.64 -16.66
N ARG A 28 -20.62 -31.49 -17.97
CA ARG A 28 -21.96 -31.30 -18.53
C ARG A 28 -22.91 -32.47 -18.22
N SER A 29 -22.43 -33.71 -18.24
CA SER A 29 -23.29 -34.89 -17.97
C SER A 29 -23.66 -34.95 -16.48
N ASP A 30 -22.71 -34.68 -15.60
CA ASP A 30 -22.94 -34.73 -14.15
C ASP A 30 -23.93 -33.63 -13.72
N LEU A 31 -23.75 -32.40 -14.25
CA LEU A 31 -24.69 -31.32 -14.02
C LEU A 31 -26.10 -31.60 -14.56
N ALA A 32 -26.19 -32.22 -15.76
CA ALA A 32 -27.48 -32.59 -16.35
C ALA A 32 -28.24 -33.59 -15.48
N ASN A 33 -27.53 -34.60 -14.94
CA ASN A 33 -28.08 -35.59 -14.02
C ASN A 33 -28.49 -34.95 -12.67
N GLU A 34 -27.64 -34.12 -12.10
CA GLU A 34 -27.89 -33.46 -10.80
C GLU A 34 -29.11 -32.54 -10.86
N PHE A 35 -29.22 -31.71 -11.90
CA PHE A 35 -30.31 -30.76 -12.05
C PHE A 35 -31.52 -31.32 -12.79
N LYS A 36 -31.50 -32.62 -13.17
CA LYS A 36 -32.57 -33.28 -13.92
C LYS A 36 -33.02 -32.52 -15.18
N VAL A 37 -32.07 -32.04 -15.93
CA VAL A 37 -32.25 -31.32 -17.20
C VAL A 37 -31.46 -31.95 -18.32
N ASP A 38 -31.75 -31.62 -19.56
CA ASP A 38 -30.98 -32.12 -20.68
C ASP A 38 -29.59 -31.45 -20.81
N LYS A 39 -28.66 -32.11 -21.50
CA LYS A 39 -27.30 -31.59 -21.70
C LYS A 39 -27.25 -30.29 -22.51
N LYS A 40 -28.25 -30.02 -23.37
CA LYS A 40 -28.35 -28.77 -24.13
C LYS A 40 -28.70 -27.61 -23.22
N THR A 41 -29.54 -27.85 -22.21
CA THR A 41 -29.89 -26.84 -21.20
C THR A 41 -28.64 -26.42 -20.41
N ILE A 42 -27.83 -27.37 -19.92
CA ILE A 42 -26.55 -27.08 -19.26
C ILE A 42 -25.60 -26.33 -20.19
N GLN A 43 -25.54 -26.70 -21.47
CA GLN A 43 -24.70 -26.00 -22.45
C GLN A 43 -25.11 -24.54 -22.63
N ARG A 44 -26.43 -24.26 -22.66
CA ARG A 44 -26.94 -22.88 -22.72
C ARG A 44 -26.63 -22.09 -21.45
N ASP A 45 -26.74 -22.71 -20.28
CA ASP A 45 -26.40 -22.07 -19.00
C ASP A 45 -24.93 -21.74 -18.93
N ILE A 46 -24.03 -22.63 -19.37
CA ILE A 46 -22.59 -22.39 -19.48
C ILE A 46 -22.29 -21.27 -20.49
N ALA A 47 -23.00 -21.23 -21.63
CA ALA A 47 -22.84 -20.15 -22.60
C ALA A 47 -23.27 -18.79 -22.01
N THR A 48 -24.36 -18.76 -21.25
CA THR A 48 -24.82 -17.54 -20.53
C THR A 48 -23.75 -17.07 -19.54
N LEU A 49 -23.17 -17.96 -18.75
CA LEU A 49 -22.10 -17.64 -17.82
C LEU A 49 -20.81 -17.19 -18.54
N ARG A 50 -20.50 -17.81 -19.70
CA ARG A 50 -19.34 -17.40 -20.51
C ARG A 50 -19.50 -15.97 -21.01
N ASN A 51 -20.68 -15.60 -21.54
CA ASN A 51 -20.94 -14.24 -21.99
C ASN A 51 -20.84 -13.26 -20.83
N TYR A 52 -21.40 -13.59 -19.68
CA TYR A 52 -21.31 -12.76 -18.48
C TYR A 52 -19.83 -12.51 -18.07
N PHE A 53 -19.01 -13.55 -17.94
CA PHE A 53 -17.61 -13.40 -17.58
C PHE A 53 -16.78 -12.68 -18.65
N PHE A 54 -17.13 -12.83 -19.92
CA PHE A 54 -16.49 -12.12 -21.02
C PHE A 54 -16.79 -10.62 -20.99
N GLU A 55 -18.04 -10.24 -20.71
CA GLU A 55 -18.46 -8.82 -20.56
C GLU A 55 -17.80 -8.15 -19.36
N GLU A 56 -17.66 -8.86 -18.24
CA GLU A 56 -16.94 -8.37 -17.04
C GLU A 56 -15.41 -8.30 -17.25
N GLY A 57 -14.86 -8.95 -18.27
CA GLY A 57 -13.43 -8.88 -18.64
C GLY A 57 -12.47 -9.61 -17.70
N GLU A 58 -12.98 -10.29 -16.67
CA GLU A 58 -12.16 -10.85 -15.58
C GLU A 58 -11.82 -12.34 -15.76
N SER A 59 -12.56 -13.08 -16.58
CA SER A 59 -12.45 -14.55 -16.67
C SER A 59 -13.06 -15.09 -17.97
N ASP A 60 -12.64 -16.31 -18.37
CA ASP A 60 -13.25 -17.05 -19.47
C ASP A 60 -13.54 -18.51 -19.05
N ILE A 61 -14.67 -19.07 -19.51
CA ILE A 61 -15.00 -20.48 -19.27
C ILE A 61 -14.43 -21.32 -20.39
N LYS A 62 -13.38 -22.11 -20.11
CA LYS A 62 -12.76 -23.03 -21.05
C LYS A 62 -13.13 -24.47 -20.81
N TYR A 63 -13.00 -25.30 -21.84
CA TYR A 63 -13.20 -26.74 -21.76
C TYR A 63 -11.86 -27.47 -21.75
N SER A 64 -11.66 -28.33 -20.76
CA SER A 64 -10.51 -29.21 -20.67
C SER A 64 -10.87 -30.60 -21.20
N SER A 65 -10.25 -31.03 -22.31
CA SER A 65 -10.43 -32.37 -22.86
C SER A 65 -9.86 -33.43 -21.96
N SER A 66 -8.75 -33.19 -21.27
CA SER A 66 -8.10 -34.15 -20.36
C SER A 66 -8.93 -34.42 -19.12
N LYS A 67 -9.61 -33.39 -18.58
CA LYS A 67 -10.46 -33.48 -17.39
C LYS A 67 -11.95 -33.59 -17.72
N LYS A 68 -12.29 -33.66 -19.02
CA LYS A 68 -13.65 -33.81 -19.56
C LYS A 68 -14.68 -32.85 -18.98
N GLY A 69 -14.27 -31.56 -18.70
CA GLY A 69 -15.15 -30.61 -18.04
C GLY A 69 -14.80 -29.16 -18.32
N TYR A 70 -15.70 -28.27 -17.93
CA TYR A 70 -15.52 -26.82 -18.02
C TYR A 70 -14.91 -26.28 -16.73
N TYR A 71 -14.01 -25.32 -16.87
CA TYR A 71 -13.37 -24.60 -15.75
C TYR A 71 -13.34 -23.10 -16.05
N LEU A 72 -13.32 -22.30 -15.00
CA LEU A 72 -13.13 -20.87 -15.11
C LEU A 72 -11.64 -20.56 -15.17
N GLU A 73 -11.19 -20.10 -16.35
CA GLU A 73 -9.87 -19.53 -16.50
C GLU A 73 -9.94 -18.06 -16.06
N LYS A 74 -9.42 -17.78 -14.87
CA LYS A 74 -9.29 -16.39 -14.45
C LYS A 74 -8.19 -15.73 -15.29
N ASN A 75 -8.44 -14.54 -15.76
CA ASN A 75 -7.38 -13.71 -16.31
C ASN A 75 -6.43 -13.39 -15.15
N ASP A 76 -5.33 -14.14 -15.05
CA ASP A 76 -4.31 -14.03 -13.99
C ASP A 76 -3.63 -12.63 -13.92
N LYS A 77 -4.07 -11.69 -14.78
CA LYS A 77 -3.52 -10.33 -14.83
C LYS A 77 -3.87 -9.45 -13.63
N ILE A 78 -4.80 -9.85 -12.77
CA ILE A 78 -5.26 -9.04 -11.62
C ILE A 78 -5.15 -9.79 -10.27
N ALA A 79 -4.94 -11.10 -10.28
CA ALA A 79 -4.79 -11.86 -9.04
C ALA A 79 -3.34 -11.79 -8.53
N PHE A 80 -3.16 -11.42 -7.25
CA PHE A 80 -1.85 -11.51 -6.60
C PHE A 80 -1.35 -12.97 -6.59
N THR A 81 -0.05 -13.16 -6.81
CA THR A 81 0.59 -14.46 -6.58
C THR A 81 0.72 -14.73 -5.07
N ASN A 82 1.00 -15.96 -4.70
CA ASN A 82 1.17 -16.32 -3.29
C ASN A 82 2.35 -15.61 -2.64
N GLU A 83 3.44 -15.44 -3.41
CA GLU A 83 4.64 -14.72 -3.00
C GLU A 83 4.32 -13.24 -2.73
N GLU A 84 3.56 -12.61 -3.61
CA GLU A 84 3.11 -11.22 -3.45
C GLU A 84 2.19 -11.08 -2.21
N LEU A 85 1.23 -11.99 -2.04
CA LEU A 85 0.33 -11.99 -0.88
C LEU A 85 1.09 -12.14 0.43
N LEU A 86 2.07 -13.06 0.49
CA LEU A 86 2.92 -13.25 1.66
C LEU A 86 3.76 -12.01 1.94
N ALA A 87 4.45 -11.47 0.94
CA ALA A 87 5.30 -10.29 1.07
C ALA A 87 4.51 -9.06 1.53
N ILE A 88 3.36 -8.77 0.91
CA ILE A 88 2.49 -7.66 1.29
C ILE A 88 1.95 -7.85 2.71
N SER A 89 1.57 -9.07 3.09
CA SER A 89 1.09 -9.37 4.45
C SER A 89 2.15 -9.10 5.50
N LYS A 90 3.41 -9.51 5.25
CA LYS A 90 4.55 -9.23 6.14
C LYS A 90 4.81 -7.73 6.28
N ILE A 91 4.80 -6.98 5.18
CA ILE A 91 4.98 -5.52 5.18
C ILE A 91 3.87 -4.84 5.99
N ILE A 92 2.60 -5.26 5.82
CA ILE A 92 1.48 -4.69 6.57
C ILE A 92 1.62 -4.95 8.07
N LEU A 93 1.97 -6.18 8.47
CA LEU A 93 2.16 -6.54 9.87
C LEU A 93 3.32 -5.77 10.51
N GLU A 94 4.48 -5.72 9.86
CA GLU A 94 5.67 -5.01 10.35
C GLU A 94 5.45 -3.50 10.39
N SER A 95 4.72 -2.94 9.44
CA SER A 95 4.46 -1.49 9.39
C SER A 95 3.69 -0.99 10.61
N ARG A 96 2.88 -1.84 11.23
CA ARG A 96 2.00 -1.50 12.37
C ARG A 96 1.11 -0.28 12.12
N ALA A 97 0.96 0.12 10.85
CA ALA A 97 0.33 1.39 10.45
C ALA A 97 -1.16 1.48 10.78
N PHE A 98 -1.83 0.34 10.88
CA PHE A 98 -3.27 0.25 11.08
C PHE A 98 -3.61 -0.23 12.49
N ASN A 99 -4.81 0.07 12.98
CA ASN A 99 -5.29 -0.53 14.20
C ASN A 99 -5.58 -2.02 14.00
N LYS A 100 -5.82 -2.75 15.11
CA LYS A 100 -5.99 -4.21 15.07
C LYS A 100 -7.11 -4.63 14.12
N GLU A 101 -8.26 -3.95 14.16
CA GLU A 101 -9.44 -4.28 13.35
C GLU A 101 -9.15 -4.09 11.83
N GLU A 102 -8.54 -2.96 11.44
CA GLU A 102 -8.18 -2.71 10.04
C GLU A 102 -7.14 -3.70 9.55
N THR A 103 -6.11 -3.99 10.37
CA THR A 103 -5.07 -4.97 10.03
C THR A 103 -5.67 -6.36 9.80
N GLU A 104 -6.52 -6.85 10.72
CA GLU A 104 -7.16 -8.15 10.59
C GLU A 104 -8.03 -8.25 9.31
N LYS A 105 -8.79 -7.20 9.02
CA LYS A 105 -9.61 -7.13 7.79
C LYS A 105 -8.76 -7.14 6.52
N LEU A 106 -7.68 -6.35 6.48
CA LEU A 106 -6.78 -6.28 5.33
C LEU A 106 -6.09 -7.63 5.08
N ILE A 107 -5.48 -8.20 6.11
CA ILE A 107 -4.81 -9.51 6.02
C ILE A 107 -5.79 -10.61 5.59
N THR A 108 -6.99 -10.63 6.17
CA THR A 108 -8.01 -11.63 5.80
C THR A 108 -8.42 -11.49 4.34
N LYS A 109 -8.59 -10.28 3.84
CA LYS A 109 -8.89 -10.04 2.41
C LYS A 109 -7.76 -10.49 1.51
N LEU A 110 -6.52 -10.14 1.84
CA LEU A 110 -5.33 -10.56 1.07
C LEU A 110 -5.23 -12.09 1.00
N VAL A 111 -5.26 -12.76 2.14
CA VAL A 111 -5.15 -14.22 2.22
C VAL A 111 -6.30 -14.92 1.48
N ASN A 112 -7.51 -14.36 1.49
CA ASN A 112 -8.64 -14.92 0.74
C ASN A 112 -8.49 -14.82 -0.79
N ASN A 113 -7.58 -14.00 -1.31
CA ASN A 113 -7.25 -13.96 -2.73
C ASN A 113 -6.29 -15.08 -3.17
N SER A 114 -5.67 -15.81 -2.24
CA SER A 114 -4.86 -16.99 -2.56
C SER A 114 -5.71 -18.19 -2.96
N SER A 115 -5.08 -19.20 -3.58
CA SER A 115 -5.71 -20.51 -3.83
C SER A 115 -6.13 -21.17 -2.50
N ILE A 116 -7.09 -22.09 -2.55
CA ILE A 116 -7.55 -22.79 -1.34
C ILE A 116 -6.40 -23.55 -0.67
N ASN A 117 -5.55 -24.21 -1.46
CA ASN A 117 -4.44 -25.02 -0.95
C ASN A 117 -3.34 -24.18 -0.31
N ASP A 118 -3.02 -23.00 -0.91
CA ASP A 118 -1.94 -22.13 -0.45
C ASP A 118 -2.36 -21.21 0.69
N ARG A 119 -3.68 -21.01 0.84
CA ARG A 119 -4.26 -20.18 1.90
C ARG A 119 -3.83 -20.62 3.30
N GLU A 120 -3.83 -21.91 3.57
CA GLU A 120 -3.40 -22.46 4.85
C GLU A 120 -1.89 -22.27 5.07
N ILE A 121 -1.09 -22.40 4.03
CA ILE A 121 0.36 -22.14 4.10
C ILE A 121 0.61 -20.67 4.50
N ILE A 122 0.00 -19.72 3.78
CA ILE A 122 0.17 -18.30 4.06
C ILE A 122 -0.32 -17.97 5.47
N LYS A 123 -1.50 -18.46 5.88
CA LYS A 123 -2.03 -18.25 7.24
C LYS A 123 -1.06 -18.73 8.31
N ASN A 124 -0.50 -19.93 8.17
CA ASN A 124 0.44 -20.49 9.14
C ASN A 124 1.72 -19.66 9.25
N LEU A 125 2.24 -19.16 8.12
CA LEU A 125 3.46 -18.35 8.07
C LEU A 125 3.31 -16.97 8.72
N ILE A 126 2.10 -16.40 8.74
CA ILE A 126 1.83 -15.07 9.33
C ILE A 126 1.12 -15.12 10.68
N ASN A 127 0.66 -16.31 11.11
CA ASN A 127 -0.22 -16.44 12.26
C ASN A 127 0.39 -15.92 13.57
N SER A 128 1.67 -16.21 13.82
CA SER A 128 2.36 -15.74 15.03
C SER A 128 2.39 -14.21 15.11
N GLU A 129 2.74 -13.55 14.00
CA GLU A 129 2.78 -12.09 13.92
C GLU A 129 1.39 -11.47 14.02
N LYS A 130 0.39 -12.10 13.39
CA LYS A 130 -1.00 -11.64 13.45
C LYS A 130 -1.58 -11.71 14.86
N VAL A 131 -1.34 -12.83 15.58
CA VAL A 131 -1.85 -13.03 16.95
C VAL A 131 -1.18 -12.06 17.92
N ASN A 132 0.13 -11.85 17.78
CA ASN A 132 0.94 -10.97 18.61
C ASN A 132 1.00 -9.53 18.08
N TYR A 133 0.14 -9.15 17.13
CA TYR A 133 0.13 -7.82 16.56
C TYR A 133 -0.12 -6.74 17.60
N ILE A 134 0.83 -5.84 17.75
CA ILE A 134 0.75 -4.70 18.67
C ILE A 134 0.49 -3.44 17.86
N PRO A 135 -0.74 -2.91 17.83
CA PRO A 135 -1.06 -1.69 17.10
C PRO A 135 -0.37 -0.48 17.72
N LEU A 136 -0.29 0.61 16.95
CA LEU A 136 0.20 1.88 17.45
C LEU A 136 -0.77 2.48 18.50
N GLN A 137 -0.22 3.31 19.41
CA GLN A 137 -0.94 3.86 20.56
C GLN A 137 -2.13 4.78 20.18
N HIS A 138 -2.17 5.31 18.96
CA HIS A 138 -3.27 6.20 18.55
C HIS A 138 -4.62 5.47 18.40
N GLY A 139 -4.62 4.17 18.05
CA GLY A 139 -5.85 3.34 17.91
C GLY A 139 -6.85 3.81 16.84
N GLN A 140 -6.51 4.82 16.03
CA GLN A 140 -7.43 5.41 15.05
C GLN A 140 -7.62 4.49 13.83
N LYS A 141 -8.84 4.52 13.26
CA LYS A 141 -9.10 3.97 11.93
C LYS A 141 -8.62 4.96 10.88
N LEU A 142 -7.81 4.48 9.94
CA LEU A 142 -7.13 5.37 8.99
C LEU A 142 -7.61 5.25 7.55
N LEU A 143 -8.10 4.07 7.14
CA LEU A 143 -8.43 3.79 5.74
C LEU A 143 -9.45 4.78 5.16
N GLU A 144 -10.49 5.13 5.92
CA GLU A 144 -11.49 6.10 5.48
C GLU A 144 -10.90 7.50 5.33
N SER A 145 -10.09 7.93 6.31
CA SER A 145 -9.42 9.24 6.27
C SER A 145 -8.44 9.36 5.12
N ILE A 146 -7.66 8.31 4.86
CA ILE A 146 -6.74 8.20 3.72
C ILE A 146 -7.51 8.35 2.41
N TRP A 147 -8.63 7.62 2.26
CA TRP A 147 -9.41 7.67 1.03
C TRP A 147 -10.06 9.03 0.80
N LYS A 148 -10.62 9.63 1.85
CA LYS A 148 -11.21 10.98 1.80
C LYS A 148 -10.19 12.04 1.37
N LEU A 149 -9.00 12.00 1.95
CA LEU A 149 -7.90 12.89 1.57
C LEU A 149 -7.43 12.64 0.14
N ALA A 150 -7.33 11.38 -0.29
CA ALA A 150 -6.96 11.02 -1.65
C ALA A 150 -7.96 11.59 -2.69
N GLN A 151 -9.26 11.57 -2.39
CA GLN A 151 -10.27 12.20 -3.23
C GLN A 151 -10.09 13.72 -3.31
N CYS A 152 -9.80 14.38 -2.20
CA CYS A 152 -9.54 15.84 -2.19
C CYS A 152 -8.29 16.19 -3.01
N ILE A 153 -7.23 15.37 -2.94
CA ILE A 153 -6.02 15.53 -3.77
C ILE A 153 -6.37 15.37 -5.25
N LYS A 154 -7.07 14.28 -5.61
CA LYS A 154 -7.50 14.02 -6.99
C LYS A 154 -8.30 15.17 -7.57
N ASN A 155 -9.25 15.70 -6.79
CA ASN A 155 -10.17 16.76 -7.22
C ASN A 155 -9.56 18.17 -7.09
N GLN A 156 -8.38 18.28 -6.49
CA GLN A 156 -7.71 19.56 -6.17
C GLN A 156 -8.59 20.48 -5.32
N GLU A 157 -9.12 19.94 -4.23
CA GLU A 157 -10.03 20.65 -3.32
C GLU A 157 -9.34 20.95 -1.99
N TRP A 158 -9.58 22.16 -1.47
CA TRP A 158 -9.11 22.55 -0.15
C TRP A 158 -9.74 21.68 0.94
N VAL A 159 -8.94 21.30 1.91
CA VAL A 159 -9.36 20.53 3.08
C VAL A 159 -9.32 21.42 4.31
N HIS A 160 -10.40 21.43 5.08
CA HIS A 160 -10.44 21.97 6.43
C HIS A 160 -10.27 20.80 7.42
N LEU A 161 -9.36 20.95 8.37
CA LEU A 161 -9.12 19.89 9.35
C LEU A 161 -8.76 20.47 10.74
N ASN A 162 -9.19 19.73 11.76
CA ASN A 162 -8.79 19.95 13.14
C ASN A 162 -7.63 19.00 13.45
N TYR A 163 -6.52 19.57 13.91
CA TYR A 163 -5.28 18.83 14.13
C TYR A 163 -4.81 18.90 15.58
N THR A 164 -4.51 17.74 16.16
CA THR A 164 -3.93 17.67 17.50
C THR A 164 -2.41 17.69 17.38
N LYS A 165 -1.78 18.76 17.86
CA LYS A 165 -0.34 18.90 17.91
C LYS A 165 0.33 17.99 18.95
N LYS A 166 1.67 17.94 18.96
CA LYS A 166 2.45 17.18 19.95
C LYS A 166 2.18 17.61 21.40
N ASP A 167 1.93 18.88 21.61
CA ASP A 167 1.59 19.53 22.90
C ASP A 167 0.12 19.37 23.30
N LYS A 168 -0.63 18.51 22.59
CA LYS A 168 -2.06 18.26 22.77
C LYS A 168 -2.96 19.47 22.46
N GLN A 169 -2.44 20.58 21.94
CA GLN A 169 -3.24 21.70 21.49
C GLN A 169 -3.99 21.35 20.21
N TYR A 170 -5.23 21.81 20.13
CA TYR A 170 -6.03 21.72 18.90
C TYR A 170 -5.79 22.96 18.05
N LYS A 171 -5.60 22.75 16.75
CA LYS A 171 -5.50 23.83 15.79
C LYS A 171 -6.26 23.47 14.52
N GLU A 172 -6.99 24.46 14.01
CA GLU A 172 -7.65 24.35 12.72
C GLU A 172 -6.69 24.77 11.61
N TYR A 173 -6.75 24.00 10.53
CA TYR A 173 -5.96 24.29 9.34
C TYR A 173 -6.84 24.19 8.10
N ARG A 174 -6.60 25.08 7.17
CA ARG A 174 -7.05 24.97 5.80
C ARG A 174 -5.85 24.64 4.93
N ILE A 175 -5.92 23.52 4.24
CA ILE A 175 -4.78 22.90 3.57
C ILE A 175 -5.12 22.67 2.11
N LYS A 176 -4.17 22.99 1.25
CA LYS A 176 -4.09 22.54 -0.14
C LYS A 176 -3.37 21.20 -0.13
N PRO A 177 -4.11 20.06 -0.20
CA PRO A 177 -3.52 18.75 -0.09
C PRO A 177 -2.78 18.40 -1.39
N LEU A 178 -1.58 17.83 -1.26
CA LEU A 178 -0.70 17.51 -2.39
C LEU A 178 -0.50 16.02 -2.57
N SER A 179 -0.17 15.30 -1.48
CA SER A 179 0.15 13.88 -1.49
C SER A 179 -0.10 13.22 -0.14
N ILE A 180 -0.25 11.90 -0.15
CA ILE A 180 -0.25 11.05 1.04
C ILE A 180 0.99 10.18 1.00
N MET A 181 1.77 10.20 2.09
CA MET A 181 2.97 9.40 2.23
C MET A 181 2.89 8.48 3.45
N PHE A 182 3.46 7.29 3.33
CA PHE A 182 3.75 6.43 4.47
C PHE A 182 5.25 6.50 4.77
N SER A 183 5.59 6.67 6.04
CA SER A 183 6.98 6.65 6.52
C SER A 183 7.05 6.13 7.95
N GLU A 184 8.00 5.24 8.21
CA GLU A 184 8.16 4.53 9.47
C GLU A 184 6.87 3.78 9.86
N TYR A 185 6.05 4.35 10.71
CA TYR A 185 4.81 3.74 11.23
C TYR A 185 3.54 4.51 10.86
N TYR A 186 3.64 5.67 10.21
CA TYR A 186 2.52 6.60 10.10
C TYR A 186 2.23 7.01 8.66
N PHE A 187 0.97 7.28 8.41
CA PHE A 187 0.53 7.98 7.21
C PHE A 187 0.54 9.49 7.43
N TYR A 188 1.00 10.19 6.41
CA TYR A 188 1.12 11.64 6.42
C TYR A 188 0.43 12.26 5.23
N LEU A 189 -0.26 13.37 5.47
CA LEU A 189 -0.70 14.31 4.44
C LEU A 189 0.40 15.35 4.24
N ILE A 190 0.80 15.53 2.99
CA ILE A 190 1.69 16.59 2.55
C ILE A 190 0.82 17.68 1.92
N GLY A 191 0.99 18.92 2.31
CA GLY A 191 0.18 20.01 1.75
C GLY A 191 0.65 21.38 2.17
N TYR A 192 0.20 22.41 1.48
CA TYR A 192 0.44 23.79 1.85
C TYR A 192 -0.66 24.29 2.78
N ILE A 193 -0.25 24.96 3.85
CA ILE A 193 -1.18 25.70 4.72
C ILE A 193 -1.58 26.98 4.00
N GLU A 194 -2.86 27.34 4.05
CA GLU A 194 -3.36 28.59 3.48
C GLU A 194 -2.51 29.78 3.97
N ASN A 195 -2.08 30.60 3.04
CA ASN A 195 -1.18 31.74 3.24
C ASN A 195 0.24 31.39 3.75
N LYS A 196 0.68 30.14 3.65
CA LYS A 196 2.04 29.67 3.99
C LYS A 196 2.49 28.60 2.97
N GLU A 197 2.85 29.04 1.78
CA GLU A 197 3.22 28.14 0.68
C GLU A 197 4.75 28.13 0.39
N GLU A 198 5.59 28.51 1.35
CA GLU A 198 7.05 28.53 1.18
C GLU A 198 7.61 27.10 1.01
N TYR A 199 7.20 26.18 1.87
CA TYR A 199 7.47 24.74 1.74
C TYR A 199 6.30 23.92 2.29
N PRO A 200 6.11 22.67 1.79
CA PRO A 200 4.98 21.85 2.21
C PRO A 200 5.05 21.50 3.70
N ALA A 201 3.93 21.65 4.38
CA ALA A 201 3.75 21.16 5.73
C ALA A 201 3.38 19.67 5.73
N ILE A 202 3.71 18.98 6.81
CA ILE A 202 3.54 17.54 6.97
C ILE A 202 2.65 17.28 8.17
N PHE A 203 1.56 16.55 7.95
CA PHE A 203 0.55 16.27 8.96
C PHE A 203 0.34 14.77 9.12
N ARG A 204 0.50 14.23 10.31
CA ARG A 204 0.14 12.84 10.62
C ARG A 204 -1.38 12.67 10.53
N ILE A 205 -1.85 11.69 9.75
CA ILE A 205 -3.29 11.49 9.51
C ILE A 205 -4.00 11.02 10.79
N ASP A 206 -3.36 10.22 11.63
CA ASP A 206 -3.91 9.75 12.91
C ASP A 206 -4.20 10.89 13.93
N ARG A 207 -3.61 12.08 13.71
CA ARG A 207 -3.84 13.27 14.55
C ARG A 207 -4.93 14.19 14.04
N MET A 208 -5.52 13.87 12.89
CA MET A 208 -6.64 14.62 12.33
C MET A 208 -7.94 14.15 12.96
N LYS A 209 -8.71 15.09 13.54
CA LYS A 209 -9.99 14.76 14.20
C LYS A 209 -11.19 14.99 13.30
N LYS A 210 -11.15 16.02 12.49
CA LYS A 210 -12.22 16.40 11.57
C LYS A 210 -11.58 16.69 10.22
N ILE A 211 -11.98 15.96 9.22
CA ILE A 211 -11.51 16.15 7.84
C ILE A 211 -12.74 16.53 7.01
N GLU A 212 -12.81 17.75 6.55
CA GLU A 212 -13.90 18.26 5.73
C GLU A 212 -13.39 18.73 4.38
N ASN A 213 -14.02 18.24 3.34
CA ASN A 213 -13.84 18.78 2.01
C ASN A 213 -14.60 20.12 1.95
N THR A 214 -13.92 21.18 1.56
CA THR A 214 -14.56 22.51 1.48
C THR A 214 -15.37 22.71 0.21
N GLY A 215 -15.27 21.82 -0.77
CA GLY A 215 -15.83 21.97 -2.11
C GLY A 215 -15.15 23.07 -2.95
N LYS A 216 -14.24 23.85 -2.37
CA LYS A 216 -13.50 24.90 -3.07
C LYS A 216 -12.25 24.31 -3.72
N LYS A 217 -12.15 24.47 -5.03
CA LYS A 217 -10.95 24.05 -5.78
C LYS A 217 -9.84 25.09 -5.65
N PHE A 218 -8.59 24.62 -5.61
CA PHE A 218 -7.43 25.48 -5.84
C PHE A 218 -7.07 25.43 -7.33
N LYS A 219 -6.21 26.35 -7.79
CA LYS A 219 -5.82 26.45 -9.19
C LYS A 219 -5.29 25.10 -9.69
N ILE A 220 -5.87 24.63 -10.79
CA ILE A 220 -5.41 23.41 -11.47
C ILE A 220 -4.02 23.68 -12.00
N LEU A 221 -3.04 22.94 -11.48
CA LEU A 221 -1.67 22.98 -11.97
C LEU A 221 -1.57 22.10 -13.22
N ASN A 222 -0.78 22.54 -14.20
CA ASN A 222 -0.37 21.68 -15.31
C ASN A 222 0.36 20.45 -14.77
N TYR A 223 0.45 19.38 -15.53
CA TYR A 223 1.12 18.15 -15.11
C TYR A 223 2.58 18.39 -14.66
N SER A 224 3.29 19.30 -15.34
CA SER A 224 4.66 19.73 -15.02
C SER A 224 4.79 20.37 -13.62
N ASP A 225 3.73 21.06 -13.19
CA ASP A 225 3.72 21.88 -11.96
C ASP A 225 3.11 21.12 -10.77
N LYS A 226 2.65 19.87 -10.99
CA LYS A 226 2.13 19.03 -9.93
C LYS A 226 3.24 18.63 -8.97
N PHE A 227 2.89 18.53 -7.69
CA PHE A 227 3.78 18.02 -6.67
C PHE A 227 4.28 16.61 -7.05
N LYS A 228 5.59 16.44 -7.04
CA LYS A 228 6.27 15.17 -7.38
C LYS A 228 6.68 14.46 -6.10
N ASP A 229 5.79 13.64 -5.55
CA ASP A 229 6.01 12.89 -4.31
C ASP A 229 7.22 11.95 -4.38
N GLY A 230 7.49 11.32 -5.50
CA GLY A 230 8.70 10.52 -5.71
C GLY A 230 9.99 11.33 -5.59
N GLU A 231 10.02 12.56 -6.12
CA GLU A 231 11.16 13.46 -5.94
C GLU A 231 11.25 13.96 -4.50
N PHE A 232 10.14 14.43 -3.92
CA PHE A 232 10.11 14.90 -2.55
C PHE A 232 10.59 13.84 -1.55
N ARG A 233 10.25 12.56 -1.78
CA ARG A 233 10.65 11.42 -0.94
C ARG A 233 12.17 11.22 -0.88
N LYS A 234 12.91 11.58 -1.92
CA LYS A 234 14.38 11.44 -1.93
C LYS A 234 15.05 12.34 -0.90
N TYR A 235 14.44 13.48 -0.60
CA TYR A 235 15.01 14.51 0.28
C TYR A 235 14.43 14.53 1.69
N ILE A 236 13.26 13.88 1.93
CA ILE A 236 12.58 13.93 3.21
C ILE A 236 12.91 12.72 4.10
N HIS A 237 13.35 12.96 5.31
CA HIS A 237 13.67 11.91 6.27
C HIS A 237 12.94 12.12 7.59
N PHE A 238 12.40 11.03 8.18
CA PHE A 238 11.56 11.04 9.39
C PHE A 238 10.43 12.07 9.33
N MET A 239 10.00 12.41 8.11
CA MET A 239 8.91 13.35 7.85
C MET A 239 9.09 14.73 8.51
N HIS A 240 10.32 15.21 8.54
CA HIS A 240 10.68 16.57 8.91
C HIS A 240 11.00 17.38 7.65
N SER A 241 10.20 18.40 7.38
CA SER A 241 10.39 19.31 6.25
C SER A 241 11.13 20.59 6.69
N GLY A 242 11.68 21.29 5.72
CA GLY A 242 12.39 22.55 5.91
C GLY A 242 13.09 22.98 4.60
N PRO A 243 13.97 23.97 4.65
CA PRO A 243 14.76 24.36 3.50
C PRO A 243 15.68 23.23 3.03
N LEU A 244 16.03 23.22 1.73
CA LEU A 244 17.01 22.28 1.20
C LEU A 244 18.36 22.52 1.86
N THR A 245 18.92 21.50 2.46
CA THR A 245 20.13 21.55 3.30
C THR A 245 21.11 20.47 2.85
N LYS A 246 22.38 20.80 2.83
CA LYS A 246 23.47 19.85 2.55
C LYS A 246 24.13 19.42 3.85
N ILE A 247 24.36 18.12 4.00
CA ILE A 247 25.08 17.57 5.15
C ILE A 247 26.22 16.71 4.63
N LYS A 248 27.42 16.97 5.16
CA LYS A 248 28.63 16.20 4.88
C LYS A 248 29.01 15.45 6.15
N PHE A 249 29.37 14.18 6.01
CA PHE A 249 29.76 13.34 7.16
C PHE A 249 30.75 12.26 6.78
N ASP A 250 31.51 11.79 7.77
CA ASP A 250 32.41 10.64 7.64
C ASP A 250 31.79 9.42 8.29
N TYR A 251 31.72 8.32 7.54
CA TYR A 251 31.06 7.07 7.90
C TYR A 251 32.00 5.88 7.76
N LYS A 252 32.09 5.03 8.80
CA LYS A 252 32.98 3.83 8.83
C LYS A 252 32.23 2.49 8.82
N GLY A 253 30.97 2.46 8.45
CA GLY A 253 30.16 1.23 8.35
C GLY A 253 30.02 0.74 6.92
N TYR A 254 29.07 -0.18 6.71
CA TYR A 254 28.67 -0.62 5.38
C TYR A 254 28.00 0.53 4.64
N ILE A 255 28.61 0.97 3.55
CA ILE A 255 28.18 2.17 2.82
C ILE A 255 26.77 2.03 2.22
N GLU A 256 26.35 0.80 1.93
CA GLU A 256 25.02 0.47 1.42
C GLU A 256 23.92 1.00 2.34
N TYR A 257 24.10 0.97 3.66
CA TYR A 257 23.13 1.51 4.62
C TYR A 257 22.90 3.01 4.44
N VAL A 258 23.93 3.74 4.05
CA VAL A 258 23.86 5.17 3.76
C VAL A 258 23.17 5.39 2.42
N LEU A 259 23.57 4.64 1.38
CA LEU A 259 23.03 4.78 0.03
C LEU A 259 21.55 4.40 -0.04
N ASP A 260 21.16 3.35 0.67
CA ASP A 260 19.75 2.93 0.77
C ASP A 260 18.90 3.94 1.55
N LYS A 261 19.48 4.52 2.62
CA LYS A 261 18.77 5.49 3.45
C LYS A 261 18.63 6.87 2.78
N PHE A 262 19.65 7.30 2.07
CA PHE A 262 19.72 8.62 1.46
C PHE A 262 19.92 8.52 -0.06
N PRO A 263 18.82 8.51 -0.85
CA PRO A 263 18.93 8.44 -2.31
C PRO A 263 19.71 9.60 -2.95
N THR A 264 19.94 10.69 -2.20
CA THR A 264 20.74 11.84 -2.62
C THR A 264 22.22 11.72 -2.26
N ALA A 265 22.64 10.63 -1.60
CA ALA A 265 24.00 10.44 -1.13
C ALA A 265 25.00 10.36 -2.28
N ARG A 266 26.12 11.05 -2.10
CA ARG A 266 27.28 11.03 -3.00
C ARG A 266 28.53 10.79 -2.18
N ILE A 267 29.28 9.76 -2.52
CA ILE A 267 30.58 9.49 -1.91
C ILE A 267 31.58 10.50 -2.52
N LEU A 268 32.18 11.32 -1.67
CA LEU A 268 33.18 12.31 -2.07
C LEU A 268 34.60 11.75 -1.97
N LYS A 269 34.83 10.85 -1.00
CA LYS A 269 36.14 10.28 -0.71
C LYS A 269 36.00 8.93 -0.04
N GLU A 270 36.95 8.04 -0.31
CA GLU A 270 37.15 6.76 0.36
C GLU A 270 38.58 6.69 0.90
N GLU A 271 38.72 6.32 2.18
CA GLU A 271 40.00 6.13 2.82
C GLU A 271 40.03 4.78 3.51
N LYS A 272 40.97 3.93 3.10
CA LYS A 272 41.27 2.69 3.81
C LYS A 272 42.17 2.97 4.99
N ARG A 273 41.87 2.36 6.13
CA ARG A 273 42.63 2.44 7.36
C ARG A 273 42.81 1.06 7.96
N GLU A 274 43.95 0.84 8.59
CA GLU A 274 44.25 -0.37 9.35
C GLU A 274 44.16 -0.08 10.84
N GLU A 275 43.50 -0.95 11.57
CA GLU A 275 43.50 -1.02 13.03
C GLU A 275 43.94 -2.40 13.49
N LYS A 276 44.19 -2.57 14.80
CA LYS A 276 44.60 -3.87 15.39
C LYS A 276 43.63 -5.03 15.05
N ASN A 277 42.38 -4.73 14.71
CA ASN A 277 41.34 -5.71 14.43
C ASN A 277 41.04 -5.89 12.92
N GLY A 278 41.83 -5.29 12.02
CA GLY A 278 41.68 -5.41 10.58
C GLY A 278 41.57 -4.09 9.83
N GLU A 279 41.41 -4.22 8.52
CA GLU A 279 41.23 -3.09 7.61
C GLU A 279 39.74 -2.62 7.60
N TYR A 280 39.54 -1.31 7.62
CA TYR A 280 38.19 -0.71 7.42
C TYR A 280 38.28 0.51 6.52
N THR A 281 37.13 0.89 5.91
CA THR A 281 37.06 2.03 5.03
C THR A 281 36.24 3.17 5.65
N ILE A 282 36.76 4.38 5.57
CA ILE A 282 36.02 5.60 5.91
C ILE A 282 35.52 6.24 4.61
N TYR A 283 34.24 6.48 4.55
CA TYR A 283 33.58 7.17 3.44
C TYR A 283 33.23 8.60 3.85
N THR A 284 33.71 9.58 3.13
CA THR A 284 33.20 10.97 3.23
C THR A 284 32.02 11.10 2.29
N VAL A 285 30.83 11.34 2.85
CA VAL A 285 29.57 11.38 2.10
C VAL A 285 28.93 12.74 2.18
N LEU A 286 28.34 13.19 1.07
CA LEU A 286 27.48 14.37 0.99
C LEU A 286 26.04 13.95 0.70
N ILE A 287 25.09 14.45 1.48
CA ILE A 287 23.64 14.28 1.24
C ILE A 287 22.96 15.63 1.11
N GLU A 288 21.85 15.64 0.36
CA GLU A 288 20.93 16.78 0.26
C GLU A 288 19.57 16.37 0.82
N VAL A 289 19.03 17.15 1.76
CA VAL A 289 17.78 16.82 2.48
C VAL A 289 16.94 18.07 2.72
N TYR A 290 15.62 17.90 2.84
CA TYR A 290 14.72 18.95 3.31
C TYR A 290 14.72 19.00 4.83
N GLY A 291 15.30 20.08 5.40
CA GLY A 291 15.53 20.22 6.83
C GLY A 291 16.60 19.24 7.35
N SER A 292 17.49 19.68 8.21
CA SER A 292 18.56 18.83 8.72
C SER A 292 18.09 17.80 9.74
N PHE A 293 17.06 18.12 10.52
CA PHE A 293 16.69 17.40 11.74
C PHE A 293 16.45 15.89 11.53
N GLY A 294 15.73 15.52 10.46
CA GLY A 294 15.45 14.11 10.15
C GLY A 294 16.74 13.33 9.84
N ALA A 295 17.63 13.91 9.02
CA ALA A 295 18.91 13.29 8.70
C ALA A 295 19.81 13.21 9.95
N GLU A 296 19.87 14.27 10.78
CA GLU A 296 20.62 14.26 12.03
C GLU A 296 20.15 13.17 13.01
N MET A 297 18.83 12.92 13.11
CA MET A 297 18.30 11.82 13.91
C MET A 297 18.89 10.48 13.47
N TRP A 298 18.95 10.24 12.15
CA TRP A 298 19.55 9.01 11.62
C TRP A 298 21.05 8.96 11.89
N LEU A 299 21.80 10.03 11.59
CA LEU A 299 23.25 10.10 11.83
C LEU A 299 23.58 9.80 13.31
N LYS A 300 22.84 10.40 14.24
CA LYS A 300 23.01 10.15 15.69
C LYS A 300 22.66 8.71 16.09
N SER A 301 21.71 8.07 15.41
CA SER A 301 21.36 6.67 15.68
C SER A 301 22.43 5.66 15.25
N GLN A 302 23.36 6.07 14.37
CA GLN A 302 24.45 5.21 13.91
C GLN A 302 25.61 5.08 14.92
N GLY A 303 25.58 5.87 16.00
CA GLY A 303 26.63 5.82 17.03
C GLY A 303 28.02 6.05 16.44
N ASP A 304 28.96 5.18 16.79
CA ASP A 304 30.37 5.30 16.40
C ASP A 304 30.67 5.08 14.92
N TYR A 305 29.68 4.64 14.13
CA TYR A 305 29.82 4.53 12.67
C TYR A 305 29.86 5.91 11.99
N VAL A 306 29.22 6.93 12.57
CA VAL A 306 29.34 8.32 12.12
C VAL A 306 30.42 9.02 12.93
N ILE A 307 31.59 9.23 12.33
CA ILE A 307 32.75 9.83 13.01
C ILE A 307 32.50 11.30 13.29
N LYS A 308 32.02 12.02 12.31
CA LYS A 308 31.66 13.45 12.40
C LYS A 308 30.66 13.81 11.29
N TYR A 309 29.93 14.88 11.49
CA TYR A 309 29.12 15.50 10.44
C TYR A 309 29.07 17.02 10.57
N GLU A 310 28.81 17.68 9.46
CA GLU A 310 28.64 19.13 9.39
C GLU A 310 27.48 19.48 8.46
N ILE A 311 26.73 20.50 8.85
CA ILE A 311 25.64 21.07 8.04
C ILE A 311 26.23 22.21 7.23
N LEU A 312 26.18 22.07 5.90
CA LEU A 312 26.68 23.09 4.98
C LEU A 312 25.57 24.11 4.72
N LYS A 313 25.91 25.37 4.84
CA LYS A 313 25.00 26.50 4.57
C LYS A 313 24.86 26.79 3.07
#